data_2c88b21f0136e3467e3f48909ada8040
#
_entry.id   2c88b21f0136e3467e3f48909ada8040
#
_cell.length_a   1.000
_cell.length_b   1.000
_cell.length_c   1.000
_cell.angle_alpha   90.00
_cell.angle_beta   90.00
_cell.angle_gamma   90.00
#
_symmetry.space_group_name_H-M   'P 1'
#
loop_
_entity.id
_entity.type
_entity.pdbx_description
1 polymer ?
#
loop_
_entity_poly.entity_id
_entity_poly.type
_entity_poly.pdbx_seq_one_letter_code
_entity_poly.pdbx_strand_id
1 'polypeptide(L)'
;TPVPSSDRATRLNLMFGTGDLPDVIFKMSVSGTMQSQYGSEGMLIDLTQYEDVMPNFKYWLDAYPTARAAVTQSNGAIYGCPYILTGYAIRMGSRMFYNREVLDYAGYENPPTTLEEFYDYLTKIKDFDYNQNGIDDTIPWGFSDWSELEYTLGGSFNLMNRGSSCYWFDQAEDGSARFWHTADAYKELMRYCNKLYAEGLLDPDIFTDTFAQLITKCTTGRTLTYCFVNNSPVSGAYEDQTVPMTEPLEGYNGEKMWSNFSMPASQSANFCITNKCPEEYREIMARWADYFYSVEGIVAYFMGQENESYTYDPETDEYTLTDKILKDPDGRNFEQVQSQWCTWAGGMNPSCATNELFKGGETWPVSLESAAGLINYTPDAVGGAVWAPFVFDPDTASRISVLTADFDTYLDEWAG
;
A
#
# COMPACT_ATOMS: atom_id res chain seq x y z
N THR A 1 8.46 12.60 -21.24
CA THR A 1 7.06 12.54 -21.71
C THR A 1 6.23 11.85 -20.64
N PRO A 2 5.08 12.41 -20.21
CA PRO A 2 4.20 11.73 -19.27
C PRO A 2 3.68 10.41 -19.85
N VAL A 3 3.56 9.39 -19.00
CA VAL A 3 3.02 8.06 -19.32
C VAL A 3 1.80 7.83 -18.45
N PRO A 4 0.63 7.46 -19.02
CA PRO A 4 -0.54 7.06 -18.24
C PRO A 4 -0.20 5.89 -17.28
N SER A 5 -0.82 5.84 -16.12
CA SER A 5 -0.55 4.78 -15.13
C SER A 5 -0.89 3.38 -15.67
N SER A 6 -1.95 3.27 -16.48
CA SER A 6 -2.35 2.04 -17.19
C SER A 6 -1.27 1.49 -18.13
N ASP A 7 -0.46 2.36 -18.72
CA ASP A 7 0.52 1.99 -19.76
C ASP A 7 1.93 1.81 -19.19
N ARG A 8 2.12 2.08 -17.89
CA ARG A 8 3.42 2.14 -17.24
C ARG A 8 4.26 0.88 -17.41
N ALA A 9 3.70 -0.29 -17.10
CA ALA A 9 4.41 -1.57 -17.20
C ALA A 9 4.83 -1.86 -18.64
N THR A 10 3.91 -1.70 -19.58
CA THR A 10 4.17 -1.89 -21.01
C THR A 10 5.27 -0.94 -21.50
N ARG A 11 5.20 0.34 -21.08
CA ARG A 11 6.19 1.34 -21.49
C ARG A 11 7.58 1.06 -20.91
N LEU A 12 7.68 0.64 -19.64
CA LEU A 12 8.95 0.22 -19.03
C LEU A 12 9.58 -0.94 -19.79
N ASN A 13 8.80 -2.00 -20.03
CA ASN A 13 9.28 -3.18 -20.78
C ASN A 13 9.77 -2.80 -22.18
N LEU A 14 9.05 -1.92 -22.87
CA LEU A 14 9.44 -1.46 -24.21
C LEU A 14 10.75 -0.65 -24.17
N MET A 15 10.86 0.31 -23.24
CA MET A 15 12.06 1.15 -23.11
C MET A 15 13.31 0.32 -22.82
N PHE A 16 13.24 -0.59 -21.86
CA PHE A 16 14.37 -1.46 -21.54
C PHE A 16 14.66 -2.47 -22.65
N GLY A 17 13.62 -3.10 -23.22
CA GLY A 17 13.78 -4.08 -24.28
C GLY A 17 14.36 -3.51 -25.58
N THR A 18 14.11 -2.24 -25.89
CA THR A 18 14.66 -1.56 -27.08
C THR A 18 15.95 -0.78 -26.79
N GLY A 19 16.26 -0.52 -25.51
CA GLY A 19 17.37 0.36 -25.11
C GLY A 19 17.13 1.85 -25.42
N ASP A 20 15.91 2.24 -25.80
CA ASP A 20 15.50 3.63 -26.01
C ASP A 20 15.06 4.25 -24.67
N LEU A 21 16.06 4.58 -23.85
CA LEU A 21 15.89 5.10 -22.50
C LEU A 21 16.01 6.64 -22.48
N PRO A 22 15.23 7.34 -21.64
CA PRO A 22 15.48 8.74 -21.31
C PRO A 22 16.69 8.86 -20.37
N ASP A 23 17.19 10.08 -20.12
CA ASP A 23 18.26 10.32 -19.14
C ASP A 23 17.85 9.89 -17.73
N VAL A 24 16.58 10.10 -17.35
CA VAL A 24 16.01 9.75 -16.06
C VAL A 24 14.63 9.10 -16.24
N ILE A 25 14.41 8.01 -15.53
CA ILE A 25 13.09 7.40 -15.34
C ILE A 25 12.53 7.91 -13.99
N PHE A 26 11.38 8.61 -14.03
CA PHE A 26 10.78 9.26 -12.87
C PHE A 26 9.34 8.80 -12.64
N LYS A 27 9.00 8.41 -11.41
CA LYS A 27 7.65 7.95 -10.97
C LYS A 27 7.10 6.77 -11.78
N MET A 28 7.95 5.82 -12.16
CA MET A 28 7.52 4.66 -12.94
C MET A 28 7.62 3.32 -12.21
N SER A 29 8.07 3.31 -10.96
CA SER A 29 8.20 2.09 -10.13
C SER A 29 8.96 0.96 -10.83
N VAL A 30 10.22 1.23 -11.16
CA VAL A 30 11.11 0.20 -11.74
C VAL A 30 11.31 -0.89 -10.70
N SER A 31 10.80 -2.11 -10.96
CA SER A 31 10.81 -3.21 -10.00
C SER A 31 12.23 -3.65 -9.61
N GLY A 32 12.38 -4.28 -8.45
CA GLY A 32 13.68 -4.84 -8.02
C GLY A 32 14.28 -5.82 -9.03
N THR A 33 13.45 -6.65 -9.67
CA THR A 33 13.86 -7.57 -10.74
C THR A 33 14.42 -6.81 -11.95
N MET A 34 13.73 -5.76 -12.40
CA MET A 34 14.22 -4.92 -13.51
C MET A 34 15.51 -4.19 -13.14
N GLN A 35 15.63 -3.70 -11.90
CA GLN A 35 16.86 -3.07 -11.40
C GLN A 35 18.02 -4.08 -11.39
N SER A 36 17.79 -5.31 -10.93
CA SER A 36 18.81 -6.36 -10.93
C SER A 36 19.27 -6.69 -12.34
N GLN A 37 18.34 -6.93 -13.26
CA GLN A 37 18.63 -7.29 -14.63
C GLN A 37 19.32 -6.14 -15.36
N TYR A 38 18.63 -5.03 -15.55
CA TYR A 38 19.10 -3.93 -16.41
C TYR A 38 20.20 -3.09 -15.78
N GLY A 39 20.29 -3.09 -14.45
CA GLY A 39 21.43 -2.52 -13.73
C GLY A 39 22.71 -3.31 -13.99
N SER A 40 22.66 -4.64 -13.94
CA SER A 40 23.80 -5.50 -14.25
C SER A 40 24.24 -5.42 -15.73
N GLU A 41 23.30 -5.12 -16.64
CA GLU A 41 23.56 -4.86 -18.05
C GLU A 41 24.12 -3.43 -18.31
N GLY A 42 24.25 -2.61 -17.25
CA GLY A 42 24.76 -1.24 -17.34
C GLY A 42 23.79 -0.23 -17.95
N MET A 43 22.49 -0.54 -17.99
CA MET A 43 21.46 0.40 -18.46
C MET A 43 21.07 1.41 -17.40
N LEU A 44 21.25 1.08 -16.11
CA LEU A 44 21.02 1.96 -14.97
C LEU A 44 22.34 2.32 -14.29
N ILE A 45 22.44 3.53 -13.78
CA ILE A 45 23.61 4.04 -13.08
C ILE A 45 23.55 3.65 -11.61
N ASP A 46 24.65 3.12 -11.08
CA ASP A 46 24.80 2.82 -9.66
C ASP A 46 24.92 4.11 -8.84
N LEU A 47 23.94 4.36 -8.00
CA LEU A 47 23.85 5.56 -7.15
C LEU A 47 24.80 5.52 -5.95
N THR A 48 25.36 4.37 -5.58
CA THR A 48 26.36 4.29 -4.51
C THR A 48 27.60 5.13 -4.81
N GLN A 49 27.89 5.38 -6.09
CA GLN A 49 28.98 6.25 -6.54
C GLN A 49 28.72 7.74 -6.29
N TYR A 50 27.48 8.10 -5.93
CA TYR A 50 27.03 9.50 -5.74
C TYR A 50 26.56 9.76 -4.30
N GLU A 51 26.74 8.82 -3.36
CA GLU A 51 26.29 9.00 -1.95
C GLU A 51 26.88 10.26 -1.31
N ASP A 52 28.08 10.68 -1.68
CA ASP A 52 28.73 11.90 -1.17
C ASP A 52 27.96 13.19 -1.55
N VAL A 53 27.22 13.16 -2.64
CA VAL A 53 26.40 14.29 -3.12
C VAL A 53 24.91 14.05 -2.91
N MET A 54 24.52 12.95 -2.25
CA MET A 54 23.17 12.56 -1.88
C MET A 54 23.03 12.39 -0.35
N PRO A 55 23.34 13.41 0.47
CA PRO A 55 23.40 13.26 1.93
C PRO A 55 22.03 12.96 2.56
N ASN A 56 20.93 13.49 2.01
CA ASN A 56 19.58 13.27 2.55
C ASN A 56 19.11 11.83 2.27
N PHE A 57 19.29 11.36 1.05
CA PHE A 57 18.99 9.99 0.66
C PHE A 57 19.80 8.98 1.50
N LYS A 58 21.12 9.24 1.63
CA LYS A 58 22.00 8.43 2.47
C LYS A 58 21.55 8.41 3.92
N TYR A 59 21.15 9.55 4.49
CA TYR A 59 20.65 9.66 5.85
C TYR A 59 19.48 8.71 6.11
N TRP A 60 18.48 8.71 5.24
CA TRP A 60 17.30 7.84 5.39
C TRP A 60 17.63 6.36 5.24
N LEU A 61 18.52 6.00 4.33
CA LEU A 61 18.97 4.62 4.18
C LEU A 61 19.79 4.12 5.40
N ASP A 62 20.59 5.00 6.00
CA ASP A 62 21.38 4.66 7.20
C ASP A 62 20.50 4.61 8.45
N ALA A 63 19.49 5.50 8.56
CA ALA A 63 18.52 5.50 9.64
C ALA A 63 17.60 4.25 9.61
N TYR A 64 17.35 3.69 8.42
CA TYR A 64 16.53 2.50 8.21
C TYR A 64 17.30 1.40 7.46
N PRO A 65 18.12 0.58 8.16
CA PRO A 65 18.92 -0.48 7.52
C PRO A 65 18.11 -1.48 6.70
N THR A 66 16.84 -1.72 7.09
CA THR A 66 15.91 -2.57 6.31
C THR A 66 15.52 -1.92 4.98
N ALA A 67 15.42 -0.58 4.93
CA ALA A 67 15.20 0.15 3.69
C ALA A 67 16.42 0.05 2.78
N ARG A 68 17.63 0.22 3.33
CA ARG A 68 18.88 0.03 2.57
C ARG A 68 18.97 -1.39 2.01
N ALA A 69 18.68 -2.41 2.83
CA ALA A 69 18.69 -3.80 2.39
C ALA A 69 17.70 -4.07 1.24
N ALA A 70 16.51 -3.45 1.27
CA ALA A 70 15.50 -3.64 0.23
C ALA A 70 15.90 -3.09 -1.14
N VAL A 71 16.68 -2.02 -1.19
CA VAL A 71 17.07 -1.36 -2.45
C VAL A 71 18.44 -1.76 -2.94
N THR A 72 19.26 -2.40 -2.10
CA THR A 72 20.60 -2.87 -2.47
C THR A 72 20.50 -4.17 -3.24
N GLN A 73 20.99 -4.18 -4.45
CA GLN A 73 21.02 -5.36 -5.31
C GLN A 73 22.09 -6.37 -4.87
N SER A 74 22.02 -7.60 -5.39
CA SER A 74 22.94 -8.70 -5.03
C SER A 74 24.43 -8.38 -5.32
N ASN A 75 24.70 -7.46 -6.22
CA ASN A 75 26.06 -6.96 -6.53
C ASN A 75 26.49 -5.77 -5.65
N GLY A 76 25.69 -5.36 -4.68
CA GLY A 76 25.96 -4.24 -3.78
C GLY A 76 25.55 -2.86 -4.32
N ALA A 77 25.10 -2.76 -5.57
CA ALA A 77 24.68 -1.51 -6.20
C ALA A 77 23.28 -1.07 -5.76
N ILE A 78 23.00 0.23 -5.86
CA ILE A 78 21.66 0.83 -5.71
C ILE A 78 21.35 1.53 -7.04
N TYR A 79 20.37 1.03 -7.78
CA TYR A 79 20.07 1.55 -9.13
C TYR A 79 18.93 2.57 -9.16
N GLY A 80 18.35 2.89 -8.02
CA GLY A 80 17.32 3.91 -7.99
C GLY A 80 16.84 4.27 -6.59
N CYS A 81 16.10 5.35 -6.53
CA CYS A 81 15.59 5.94 -5.30
C CYS A 81 14.17 5.44 -5.03
N PRO A 82 13.92 4.76 -3.89
CA PRO A 82 12.63 4.21 -3.50
C PRO A 82 11.70 5.28 -2.91
N TYR A 83 10.48 4.88 -2.60
CA TYR A 83 9.64 5.56 -1.63
C TYR A 83 9.90 4.93 -0.25
N ILE A 84 10.31 5.75 0.73
CA ILE A 84 10.57 5.32 2.10
C ILE A 84 9.38 5.71 2.97
N LEU A 85 8.72 4.71 3.55
CA LEU A 85 7.56 4.87 4.42
C LEU A 85 7.97 4.61 5.85
N THR A 86 8.11 5.66 6.68
CA THR A 86 8.42 5.48 8.10
C THR A 86 7.19 5.54 8.98
N GLY A 87 6.13 6.19 8.50
CA GLY A 87 4.85 6.32 9.19
C GLY A 87 4.13 4.98 9.33
N TYR A 88 3.82 4.57 10.57
CA TYR A 88 3.12 3.31 10.82
C TYR A 88 1.75 3.25 10.14
N ALA A 89 1.01 4.35 10.09
CA ALA A 89 -0.32 4.40 9.47
C ALA A 89 -0.29 4.08 7.96
N ILE A 90 0.77 4.51 7.27
CA ILE A 90 0.94 4.28 5.83
C ILE A 90 1.40 2.83 5.57
N ARG A 91 2.13 2.24 6.53
CA ARG A 91 2.63 0.85 6.43
C ARG A 91 1.56 -0.20 6.69
N MET A 92 0.39 0.18 7.24
CA MET A 92 -0.69 -0.76 7.61
C MET A 92 -1.41 -1.40 6.43
N GLY A 93 -1.24 -0.91 5.20
CA GLY A 93 -1.98 -1.40 4.04
C GLY A 93 -3.49 -1.14 4.14
N SER A 94 -4.25 -1.83 3.28
CA SER A 94 -5.71 -1.77 3.30
C SER A 94 -6.28 -2.48 4.53
N ARG A 95 -7.30 -1.89 5.13
CA ARG A 95 -7.97 -2.38 6.33
C ARG A 95 -9.46 -2.13 6.27
N MET A 96 -10.24 -2.83 7.09
CA MET A 96 -11.70 -2.73 7.07
C MET A 96 -12.20 -1.43 7.71
N PHE A 97 -13.20 -0.87 7.04
CA PHE A 97 -14.02 0.23 7.55
C PHE A 97 -15.48 -0.19 7.53
N TYR A 98 -16.16 0.15 8.60
CA TYR A 98 -17.57 -0.14 8.85
C TYR A 98 -18.37 1.16 8.84
N ASN A 99 -19.69 1.04 8.77
CA ASN A 99 -20.61 2.16 8.95
C ASN A 99 -21.34 2.03 10.30
N ARG A 100 -21.43 3.12 11.08
CA ARG A 100 -22.06 3.12 12.41
C ARG A 100 -23.51 2.68 12.35
N GLU A 101 -24.32 3.23 11.45
CA GLU A 101 -25.74 2.88 11.34
C GLU A 101 -25.93 1.40 10.94
N VAL A 102 -25.02 0.87 10.13
CA VAL A 102 -25.04 -0.54 9.72
C VAL A 102 -24.66 -1.46 10.90
N LEU A 103 -23.64 -1.08 11.69
CA LEU A 103 -23.29 -1.79 12.92
C LEU A 103 -24.48 -1.81 13.91
N ASP A 104 -25.10 -0.66 14.14
CA ASP A 104 -26.26 -0.51 15.04
C ASP A 104 -27.46 -1.35 14.54
N TYR A 105 -27.72 -1.38 13.22
CA TYR A 105 -28.74 -2.23 12.62
C TYR A 105 -28.48 -3.72 12.88
N ALA A 106 -27.22 -4.14 12.77
CA ALA A 106 -26.80 -5.52 13.04
C ALA A 106 -26.74 -5.86 14.53
N GLY A 107 -26.88 -4.86 15.42
CA GLY A 107 -26.83 -5.01 16.89
C GLY A 107 -25.40 -5.08 17.44
N TYR A 108 -24.44 -4.46 16.75
CA TYR A 108 -23.03 -4.40 17.15
C TYR A 108 -22.67 -3.00 17.67
N GLU A 109 -22.25 -2.89 18.92
CA GLU A 109 -21.73 -1.65 19.50
C GLU A 109 -20.34 -1.30 18.93
N ASN A 110 -19.53 -2.33 18.72
CA ASN A 110 -18.17 -2.22 18.15
C ASN A 110 -18.03 -3.15 16.93
N PRO A 111 -17.04 -2.92 16.05
CA PRO A 111 -16.73 -3.85 14.97
C PRO A 111 -16.50 -5.28 15.47
N PRO A 112 -16.84 -6.30 14.68
CA PRO A 112 -16.53 -7.69 14.98
C PRO A 112 -15.04 -7.91 15.22
N THR A 113 -14.69 -8.79 16.15
CA THR A 113 -13.32 -9.10 16.56
C THR A 113 -12.91 -10.54 16.26
N THR A 114 -13.84 -11.39 15.82
CA THR A 114 -13.60 -12.76 15.41
C THR A 114 -14.19 -13.04 14.03
N LEU A 115 -13.69 -14.07 13.34
CA LEU A 115 -14.25 -14.51 12.05
C LEU A 115 -15.71 -14.96 12.18
N GLU A 116 -16.11 -15.51 13.35
CA GLU A 116 -17.49 -15.94 13.60
C GLU A 116 -18.43 -14.73 13.76
N GLU A 117 -18.02 -13.74 14.56
CA GLU A 117 -18.78 -12.48 14.72
C GLU A 117 -18.87 -11.73 13.39
N PHE A 118 -17.80 -11.71 12.61
CA PHE A 118 -17.80 -11.06 11.30
C PHE A 118 -18.74 -11.75 10.32
N TYR A 119 -18.77 -13.08 10.29
CA TYR A 119 -19.74 -13.81 9.50
C TYR A 119 -21.19 -13.53 9.94
N ASP A 120 -21.47 -13.52 11.24
CA ASP A 120 -22.80 -13.18 11.78
C ASP A 120 -23.21 -11.75 11.40
N TYR A 121 -22.28 -10.79 11.53
CA TYR A 121 -22.49 -9.41 11.12
C TYR A 121 -22.86 -9.31 9.64
N LEU A 122 -22.05 -9.88 8.75
CA LEU A 122 -22.32 -9.86 7.30
C LEU A 122 -23.67 -10.49 6.95
N THR A 123 -24.03 -11.60 7.61
CA THR A 123 -25.31 -12.28 7.41
C THR A 123 -26.50 -11.39 7.81
N LYS A 124 -26.37 -10.63 8.88
CA LYS A 124 -27.43 -9.73 9.35
C LYS A 124 -27.66 -8.53 8.45
N ILE A 125 -26.59 -8.03 7.80
CA ILE A 125 -26.68 -6.84 6.94
C ILE A 125 -26.94 -7.14 5.47
N LYS A 126 -26.94 -8.39 5.07
CA LYS A 126 -27.05 -8.83 3.66
C LYS A 126 -28.25 -8.21 2.94
N ASP A 127 -29.40 -8.16 3.60
CA ASP A 127 -30.65 -7.68 3.02
C ASP A 127 -31.02 -6.25 3.51
N PHE A 128 -30.04 -5.52 4.03
CA PHE A 128 -30.27 -4.17 4.57
C PHE A 128 -30.16 -3.11 3.46
N ASP A 129 -31.30 -2.63 2.97
CA ASP A 129 -31.38 -1.52 2.01
C ASP A 129 -30.98 -0.19 2.69
N TYR A 130 -29.67 -0.01 2.90
CA TYR A 130 -29.10 1.16 3.58
C TYR A 130 -29.36 2.47 2.83
N ASN A 131 -29.22 2.44 1.51
CA ASN A 131 -29.40 3.63 0.66
C ASN A 131 -30.89 3.89 0.30
N GLN A 132 -31.80 3.04 0.77
CA GLN A 132 -33.27 3.16 0.63
C GLN A 132 -33.73 3.31 -0.82
N ASN A 133 -33.04 2.67 -1.76
CA ASN A 133 -33.39 2.71 -3.17
C ASN A 133 -34.48 1.69 -3.59
N GLY A 134 -34.82 0.76 -2.69
CA GLY A 134 -35.81 -0.29 -2.90
C GLY A 134 -35.37 -1.39 -3.86
N ILE A 135 -34.05 -1.48 -4.13
CA ILE A 135 -33.43 -2.49 -4.98
C ILE A 135 -32.65 -3.45 -4.09
N ASP A 136 -32.74 -4.74 -4.37
CA ASP A 136 -31.92 -5.76 -3.71
C ASP A 136 -30.51 -5.78 -4.36
N ASP A 137 -29.68 -4.78 -3.99
CA ASP A 137 -28.34 -4.59 -4.55
C ASP A 137 -27.28 -4.32 -3.48
N THR A 138 -27.58 -4.68 -2.22
CA THR A 138 -26.67 -4.55 -1.08
C THR A 138 -25.48 -5.49 -1.21
N ILE A 139 -24.29 -4.96 -0.98
CA ILE A 139 -23.03 -5.68 -0.92
C ILE A 139 -22.52 -5.61 0.51
N PRO A 140 -22.56 -6.71 1.28
CA PRO A 140 -22.15 -6.70 2.68
C PRO A 140 -20.68 -6.35 2.86
N TRP A 141 -19.79 -6.89 2.02
CA TRP A 141 -18.35 -6.65 2.07
C TRP A 141 -17.73 -6.57 0.67
N GLY A 142 -17.04 -5.46 0.38
CA GLY A 142 -16.45 -5.17 -0.92
C GLY A 142 -14.97 -4.81 -0.87
N PHE A 143 -14.27 -5.04 -1.99
CA PHE A 143 -12.84 -4.77 -2.22
C PHE A 143 -12.60 -4.30 -3.64
N SER A 144 -11.36 -3.83 -3.89
CA SER A 144 -10.91 -3.49 -5.25
C SER A 144 -10.37 -4.69 -6.04
N ASP A 145 -9.89 -5.72 -5.35
CA ASP A 145 -9.39 -6.98 -5.93
C ASP A 145 -9.26 -8.08 -4.87
N TRP A 146 -9.03 -9.31 -5.33
CA TRP A 146 -8.92 -10.49 -4.48
C TRP A 146 -7.76 -10.41 -3.47
N SER A 147 -6.64 -9.83 -3.83
CA SER A 147 -5.46 -9.76 -2.96
C SER A 147 -5.72 -8.96 -1.68
N GLU A 148 -6.63 -7.98 -1.74
CA GLU A 148 -7.04 -7.21 -0.55
C GLU A 148 -7.72 -8.09 0.50
N LEU A 149 -8.47 -9.11 0.07
CA LEU A 149 -9.09 -10.08 0.96
C LEU A 149 -8.01 -10.95 1.64
N GLU A 150 -7.04 -11.45 0.88
CA GLU A 150 -5.91 -12.21 1.41
C GLU A 150 -5.09 -11.39 2.40
N TYR A 151 -4.80 -10.14 2.07
CA TYR A 151 -4.10 -9.21 2.96
C TYR A 151 -4.88 -8.93 4.26
N THR A 152 -6.19 -8.79 4.18
CA THR A 152 -7.03 -8.45 5.32
C THR A 152 -7.20 -9.64 6.28
N LEU A 153 -7.40 -10.84 5.76
CA LEU A 153 -7.67 -12.03 6.55
C LEU A 153 -6.43 -12.90 6.83
N GLY A 154 -5.34 -12.73 6.08
CA GLY A 154 -4.18 -13.62 6.16
C GLY A 154 -3.67 -13.84 7.58
N GLY A 155 -3.59 -12.77 8.38
CA GLY A 155 -3.14 -12.86 9.77
C GLY A 155 -4.06 -13.66 10.70
N SER A 156 -5.36 -13.73 10.39
CA SER A 156 -6.34 -14.57 11.10
C SER A 156 -6.14 -16.07 10.85
N PHE A 157 -5.30 -16.41 9.86
CA PHE A 157 -4.95 -17.79 9.48
C PHE A 157 -3.44 -18.07 9.62
N ASN A 158 -2.68 -17.23 10.31
CA ASN A 158 -1.22 -17.32 10.41
C ASN A 158 -0.53 -17.37 9.04
N LEU A 159 -1.04 -16.61 8.09
CA LEU A 159 -0.46 -16.41 6.76
C LEU A 159 0.16 -15.03 6.67
N MET A 160 1.16 -14.88 5.81
CA MET A 160 1.95 -13.63 5.67
C MET A 160 2.50 -13.13 7.03
N ASN A 161 2.92 -14.04 7.89
CA ASN A 161 3.35 -13.73 9.26
C ASN A 161 4.69 -12.97 9.34
N ARG A 162 5.24 -12.56 8.20
CA ARG A 162 6.40 -11.68 8.03
C ARG A 162 6.05 -10.38 7.29
N GLY A 163 4.76 -10.03 7.25
CA GLY A 163 4.25 -8.82 6.61
C GLY A 163 4.03 -8.96 5.11
N SER A 164 3.49 -7.91 4.51
CA SER A 164 3.06 -7.90 3.12
C SER A 164 4.17 -7.60 2.10
N SER A 165 5.37 -7.19 2.56
CA SER A 165 6.47 -6.84 1.65
C SER A 165 7.09 -8.02 0.92
N CYS A 166 6.95 -9.23 1.49
CA CYS A 166 7.41 -10.48 0.89
C CYS A 166 6.20 -11.38 0.56
N TYR A 167 5.37 -10.93 -0.37
CA TYR A 167 4.03 -11.45 -0.64
C TYR A 167 3.93 -12.97 -0.72
N TRP A 168 4.85 -13.62 -1.46
CA TRP A 168 4.79 -15.07 -1.71
C TRP A 168 5.27 -15.92 -0.53
N PHE A 169 6.04 -15.35 0.38
CA PHE A 169 6.77 -16.10 1.39
C PHE A 169 6.56 -15.52 2.78
N ASP A 170 6.40 -16.44 3.72
CA ASP A 170 6.43 -16.15 5.15
C ASP A 170 7.27 -17.20 5.88
N GLN A 171 7.13 -17.33 7.18
CA GLN A 171 7.90 -18.27 7.97
C GLN A 171 7.05 -19.44 8.46
N ALA A 172 7.52 -20.66 8.21
CA ALA A 172 6.97 -21.87 8.80
C ALA A 172 7.33 -21.99 10.29
N GLU A 173 6.67 -22.91 11.01
CA GLU A 173 6.90 -23.16 12.44
C GLU A 173 8.35 -23.57 12.77
N ASP A 174 9.02 -24.26 11.85
CA ASP A 174 10.43 -24.68 11.99
C ASP A 174 11.44 -23.56 11.69
N GLY A 175 10.94 -22.34 11.36
CA GLY A 175 11.76 -21.19 11.05
C GLY A 175 12.19 -21.07 9.57
N SER A 176 11.88 -22.05 8.74
CA SER A 176 12.18 -22.00 7.29
C SER A 176 11.25 -21.03 6.55
N ALA A 177 11.68 -20.57 5.37
CA ALA A 177 10.78 -19.83 4.46
C ALA A 177 9.70 -20.77 3.94
N ARG A 178 8.44 -20.31 4.01
CA ARG A 178 7.27 -21.03 3.53
C ARG A 178 6.63 -20.27 2.37
N PHE A 179 6.33 -20.97 1.30
CA PHE A 179 5.41 -20.48 0.28
C PHE A 179 3.98 -20.69 0.81
N TRP A 180 3.38 -19.66 1.38
CA TRP A 180 2.18 -19.79 2.21
C TRP A 180 0.93 -20.25 1.47
N HIS A 181 0.85 -20.08 0.14
CA HIS A 181 -0.26 -20.61 -0.67
C HIS A 181 -0.36 -22.14 -0.68
N THR A 182 0.70 -22.84 -0.27
CA THR A 182 0.67 -24.30 -0.12
C THR A 182 0.36 -24.77 1.30
N ALA A 183 0.18 -23.86 2.25
CA ALA A 183 -0.12 -24.18 3.63
C ALA A 183 -1.55 -24.71 3.80
N ASP A 184 -1.78 -25.60 4.77
CA ASP A 184 -3.14 -26.05 5.09
C ASP A 184 -4.02 -24.90 5.58
N ALA A 185 -3.44 -23.91 6.26
CA ALA A 185 -4.13 -22.70 6.68
C ALA A 185 -4.69 -21.89 5.50
N TYR A 186 -4.02 -21.89 4.33
CA TYR A 186 -4.54 -21.26 3.13
C TYR A 186 -5.80 -21.95 2.60
N LYS A 187 -5.88 -23.27 2.70
CA LYS A 187 -7.12 -23.99 2.35
C LYS A 187 -8.29 -23.60 3.27
N GLU A 188 -8.01 -23.37 4.55
CA GLU A 188 -9.05 -22.91 5.49
C GLU A 188 -9.48 -21.48 5.19
N LEU A 189 -8.55 -20.59 4.84
CA LEU A 189 -8.88 -19.26 4.33
C LEU A 189 -9.77 -19.34 3.09
N MET A 190 -9.39 -20.16 2.09
CA MET A 190 -10.19 -20.34 0.88
C MET A 190 -11.58 -20.93 1.16
N ARG A 191 -11.70 -21.85 2.12
CA ARG A 191 -13.01 -22.38 2.53
C ARG A 191 -13.89 -21.32 3.17
N TYR A 192 -13.30 -20.45 4.00
CA TYR A 192 -14.01 -19.34 4.60
C TYR A 192 -14.48 -18.34 3.54
N CYS A 193 -13.60 -17.93 2.63
CA CYS A 193 -13.93 -17.04 1.53
C CYS A 193 -15.00 -17.60 0.59
N ASN A 194 -14.88 -18.89 0.21
CA ASN A 194 -15.86 -19.57 -0.61
C ASN A 194 -17.24 -19.61 0.06
N LYS A 195 -17.29 -19.83 1.39
CA LYS A 195 -18.53 -19.76 2.16
C LYS A 195 -19.15 -18.37 2.06
N LEU A 196 -18.36 -17.31 2.30
CA LEU A 196 -18.85 -15.94 2.21
C LEU A 196 -19.39 -15.62 0.81
N TYR A 197 -18.65 -16.00 -0.24
CA TYR A 197 -19.04 -15.75 -1.62
C TYR A 197 -20.31 -16.52 -2.01
N ALA A 198 -20.37 -17.81 -1.71
CA ALA A 198 -21.52 -18.66 -2.03
C ALA A 198 -22.82 -18.22 -1.32
N GLU A 199 -22.69 -17.58 -0.15
CA GLU A 199 -23.82 -17.05 0.60
C GLU A 199 -24.15 -15.58 0.24
N GLY A 200 -23.44 -14.99 -0.75
CA GLY A 200 -23.66 -13.61 -1.20
C GLY A 200 -23.27 -12.55 -0.15
N LEU A 201 -22.23 -12.84 0.66
CA LEU A 201 -21.71 -11.93 1.68
C LEU A 201 -20.50 -11.13 1.17
N LEU A 202 -19.94 -11.51 0.02
CA LEU A 202 -18.91 -10.77 -0.71
C LEU A 202 -19.49 -10.10 -1.96
N ASP A 203 -18.81 -9.08 -2.44
CA ASP A 203 -19.11 -8.50 -3.74
C ASP A 203 -19.07 -9.57 -4.84
N PRO A 204 -20.15 -9.79 -5.60
CA PRO A 204 -20.15 -10.77 -6.67
C PRO A 204 -19.16 -10.46 -7.81
N ASP A 205 -18.77 -9.20 -7.96
CA ASP A 205 -17.86 -8.73 -9.01
C ASP A 205 -16.39 -8.67 -8.55
N ILE A 206 -16.05 -9.23 -7.37
CA ILE A 206 -14.73 -9.14 -6.73
C ILE A 206 -13.54 -9.48 -7.63
N PHE A 207 -13.74 -10.35 -8.63
CA PHE A 207 -12.69 -10.75 -9.59
C PHE A 207 -12.56 -9.82 -10.80
N THR A 208 -13.49 -8.88 -10.98
CA THR A 208 -13.56 -8.01 -12.15
C THR A 208 -13.67 -6.53 -11.80
N ASP A 209 -13.88 -6.22 -10.54
CA ASP A 209 -14.01 -4.86 -10.06
C ASP A 209 -12.69 -4.08 -10.21
N THR A 210 -12.89 -2.81 -10.47
CA THR A 210 -11.81 -1.82 -10.41
C THR A 210 -11.99 -0.94 -9.17
N PHE A 211 -10.92 -0.29 -8.73
CA PHE A 211 -11.00 0.67 -7.63
C PHE A 211 -12.09 1.75 -7.85
N ALA A 212 -12.26 2.24 -9.08
CA ALA A 212 -13.31 3.21 -9.39
C ALA A 212 -14.73 2.65 -9.20
N GLN A 213 -14.93 1.36 -9.47
CA GLN A 213 -16.21 0.68 -9.22
C GLN A 213 -16.45 0.50 -7.72
N LEU A 214 -15.45 0.10 -6.94
CA LEU A 214 -15.55 0.05 -5.48
C LEU A 214 -15.97 1.42 -4.91
N ILE A 215 -15.29 2.51 -5.29
CA ILE A 215 -15.68 3.87 -4.87
C ILE A 215 -17.15 4.14 -5.18
N THR A 216 -17.59 3.82 -6.40
CA THR A 216 -18.99 4.05 -6.82
C THR A 216 -19.96 3.24 -5.95
N LYS A 217 -19.68 1.96 -5.70
CA LYS A 217 -20.53 1.08 -4.89
C LYS A 217 -20.59 1.57 -3.42
N CYS A 218 -19.49 2.03 -2.84
CA CYS A 218 -19.43 2.56 -1.49
C CYS A 218 -20.12 3.93 -1.36
N THR A 219 -19.80 4.89 -2.25
CA THR A 219 -20.36 6.25 -2.19
C THR A 219 -21.84 6.30 -2.48
N THR A 220 -22.40 5.29 -3.12
CA THR A 220 -23.85 5.13 -3.33
C THR A 220 -24.56 4.34 -2.22
N GLY A 221 -23.82 3.91 -1.19
CA GLY A 221 -24.37 3.17 -0.04
C GLY A 221 -24.76 1.73 -0.35
N ARG A 222 -24.25 1.15 -1.45
CA ARG A 222 -24.47 -0.26 -1.80
C ARG A 222 -23.52 -1.18 -1.03
N THR A 223 -22.24 -0.82 -0.94
CA THR A 223 -21.23 -1.56 -0.17
C THR A 223 -21.20 -1.03 1.26
N LEU A 224 -21.46 -1.90 2.24
CA LEU A 224 -21.66 -1.53 3.63
C LEU A 224 -20.39 -1.65 4.48
N THR A 225 -19.50 -2.57 4.14
CA THR A 225 -18.17 -2.74 4.73
C THR A 225 -17.17 -2.83 3.59
N TYR A 226 -16.04 -2.16 3.69
CA TYR A 226 -15.04 -2.13 2.63
C TYR A 226 -13.62 -2.14 3.17
N CYS A 227 -12.66 -2.52 2.33
CA CYS A 227 -11.24 -2.46 2.62
C CYS A 227 -10.55 -1.39 1.77
N PHE A 228 -9.78 -0.54 2.43
CA PHE A 228 -8.91 0.43 1.77
C PHE A 228 -7.82 0.96 2.71
N VAL A 229 -6.84 1.69 2.18
CA VAL A 229 -5.75 2.30 2.98
C VAL A 229 -6.23 3.46 3.85
N ASN A 230 -7.28 4.18 3.42
CA ASN A 230 -7.96 5.22 4.20
C ASN A 230 -9.45 5.26 3.82
N ASN A 231 -10.28 5.88 4.64
CA ASN A 231 -11.73 5.93 4.43
C ASN A 231 -12.18 7.02 3.45
N SER A 232 -11.49 8.16 3.42
CA SER A 232 -12.01 9.38 2.79
C SER A 232 -12.43 9.24 1.31
N PRO A 233 -11.63 8.64 0.40
CA PRO A 233 -12.06 8.56 -1.00
C PRO A 233 -13.20 7.56 -1.23
N VAL A 234 -13.44 6.65 -0.27
CA VAL A 234 -14.38 5.53 -0.44
C VAL A 234 -15.68 5.79 0.31
N SER A 235 -15.64 6.44 1.48
CA SER A 235 -16.81 6.71 2.30
C SER A 235 -17.74 7.78 1.72
N GLY A 236 -17.21 8.77 0.98
CA GLY A 236 -18.00 9.83 0.38
C GLY A 236 -18.90 10.56 1.39
N ALA A 237 -20.21 10.60 1.12
CA ALA A 237 -21.20 11.24 2.01
C ALA A 237 -21.36 10.54 3.37
N TYR A 238 -20.82 9.35 3.55
CA TYR A 238 -20.92 8.54 4.78
C TYR A 238 -19.66 8.62 5.64
N GLU A 239 -18.75 9.56 5.39
CA GLU A 239 -17.48 9.69 6.09
C GLU A 239 -17.64 9.84 7.60
N ASP A 240 -18.60 10.66 8.04
CA ASP A 240 -18.92 10.88 9.45
C ASP A 240 -19.49 9.63 10.17
N GLN A 241 -19.95 8.63 9.40
CA GLN A 241 -20.47 7.37 9.92
C GLN A 241 -19.41 6.26 9.94
N THR A 242 -18.21 6.55 9.46
CA THR A 242 -17.16 5.52 9.31
C THR A 242 -16.57 5.12 10.66
N VAL A 243 -16.54 3.83 10.92
CA VAL A 243 -15.94 3.21 12.11
C VAL A 243 -14.79 2.32 11.66
N PRO A 244 -13.56 2.52 12.16
CA PRO A 244 -12.41 1.73 11.72
C PRO A 244 -12.34 0.38 12.44
N MET A 245 -11.75 -0.60 11.77
CA MET A 245 -11.15 -1.76 12.43
C MET A 245 -9.96 -1.29 13.26
N THR A 246 -9.89 -1.70 14.54
CA THR A 246 -8.78 -1.38 15.46
C THR A 246 -8.02 -2.61 15.95
N GLU A 247 -8.52 -3.80 15.64
CA GLU A 247 -7.84 -5.07 15.90
C GLU A 247 -8.17 -6.09 14.79
N PRO A 248 -7.26 -7.04 14.50
CA PRO A 248 -7.53 -8.08 13.52
C PRO A 248 -8.63 -9.02 14.02
N LEU A 249 -9.31 -9.67 13.10
CA LEU A 249 -10.23 -10.75 13.44
C LEU A 249 -9.44 -11.95 13.99
N GLU A 250 -9.78 -12.42 15.18
CA GLU A 250 -9.32 -13.70 15.68
C GLU A 250 -9.96 -14.82 14.86
N GLY A 251 -9.15 -15.73 14.38
CA GLY A 251 -9.59 -16.71 13.40
C GLY A 251 -9.09 -18.12 13.66
N TYR A 252 -8.55 -18.74 12.65
CA TYR A 252 -8.15 -20.13 12.64
C TYR A 252 -7.14 -20.44 13.76
N ASN A 253 -7.48 -21.40 14.62
CA ASN A 253 -6.68 -21.78 15.80
C ASN A 253 -6.38 -20.64 16.83
N GLY A 254 -7.20 -19.59 16.85
CA GLY A 254 -7.00 -18.43 17.73
C GLY A 254 -5.94 -17.46 17.24
N GLU A 255 -5.54 -17.56 15.98
CA GLU A 255 -4.58 -16.65 15.37
C GLU A 255 -5.18 -15.23 15.26
N LYS A 256 -4.40 -14.24 15.67
CA LYS A 256 -4.82 -12.84 15.67
C LYS A 256 -3.63 -11.94 15.38
N MET A 257 -3.35 -11.72 14.10
CA MET A 257 -2.26 -10.90 13.65
C MET A 257 -2.70 -9.96 12.52
N TRP A 258 -2.11 -8.78 12.45
CA TRP A 258 -2.24 -7.90 11.31
C TRP A 258 -1.07 -8.10 10.36
N SER A 259 -1.24 -8.94 9.36
CA SER A 259 -0.17 -9.29 8.41
C SER A 259 -0.03 -8.32 7.25
N ASN A 260 -1.05 -7.49 6.96
CA ASN A 260 -0.96 -6.43 5.93
C ASN A 260 -0.13 -5.23 6.43
N PHE A 261 1.10 -5.48 6.79
CA PHE A 261 2.04 -4.50 7.30
C PHE A 261 3.35 -4.57 6.51
N SER A 262 3.70 -3.45 5.87
CA SER A 262 4.87 -3.39 4.99
C SER A 262 6.13 -2.95 5.73
N MET A 263 7.29 -3.29 5.16
CA MET A 263 8.57 -2.73 5.58
C MET A 263 8.64 -1.21 5.27
N PRO A 264 9.61 -0.47 5.87
CA PRO A 264 9.69 0.98 5.69
C PRO A 264 10.20 1.45 4.33
N ALA A 265 10.36 0.59 3.34
CA ALA A 265 10.72 1.03 1.99
C ALA A 265 10.16 0.11 0.91
N SER A 266 9.78 0.72 -0.21
CA SER A 266 9.46 -0.02 -1.44
C SER A 266 10.74 -0.51 -2.10
N GLN A 267 10.76 -1.76 -2.57
CA GLN A 267 11.84 -2.27 -3.42
C GLN A 267 11.85 -1.59 -4.80
N SER A 268 10.73 -1.07 -5.25
CA SER A 268 10.61 -0.40 -6.54
C SER A 268 11.26 0.98 -6.50
N ALA A 269 12.05 1.30 -7.53
CA ALA A 269 12.66 2.59 -7.68
C ALA A 269 11.76 3.57 -8.44
N ASN A 270 11.64 4.77 -7.90
CA ASN A 270 10.83 5.84 -8.47
C ASN A 270 11.65 6.95 -9.14
N PHE A 271 12.96 6.88 -9.03
CA PHE A 271 13.92 7.71 -9.74
C PHE A 271 15.14 6.86 -10.11
N CYS A 272 15.40 6.70 -11.38
CA CYS A 272 16.59 6.00 -11.87
C CYS A 272 17.31 6.87 -12.88
N ILE A 273 18.65 6.97 -12.78
CA ILE A 273 19.50 7.57 -13.81
C ILE A 273 19.86 6.47 -14.78
N THR A 274 19.70 6.71 -16.07
CA THR A 274 20.04 5.70 -17.11
C THR A 274 21.42 5.96 -17.72
N ASN A 275 21.94 4.99 -18.45
CA ASN A 275 23.19 5.14 -19.18
C ASN A 275 23.12 6.13 -20.37
N LYS A 276 21.93 6.63 -20.70
CA LYS A 276 21.74 7.68 -21.73
C LYS A 276 22.00 9.07 -21.15
N CYS A 277 21.95 9.23 -19.83
CA CYS A 277 22.33 10.48 -19.18
C CYS A 277 23.82 10.76 -19.39
N PRO A 278 24.19 11.90 -20.03
CA PRO A 278 25.59 12.28 -20.17
C PRO A 278 26.31 12.33 -18.82
N GLU A 279 27.56 11.90 -18.78
CA GLU A 279 28.30 11.76 -17.52
C GLU A 279 28.38 13.08 -16.73
N GLU A 280 28.56 14.19 -17.43
CA GLU A 280 28.60 15.53 -16.84
C GLU A 280 27.31 15.97 -16.16
N TYR A 281 26.17 15.32 -16.44
CA TYR A 281 24.88 15.64 -15.81
C TYR A 281 24.47 14.65 -14.71
N ARG A 282 25.13 13.50 -14.58
CA ARG A 282 24.74 12.46 -13.61
C ARG A 282 24.76 12.95 -12.17
N GLU A 283 25.80 13.72 -11.79
CA GLU A 283 25.87 14.31 -10.46
C GLU A 283 24.71 15.30 -10.22
N ILE A 284 24.35 16.11 -11.22
CA ILE A 284 23.21 17.04 -11.12
C ILE A 284 21.91 16.28 -10.91
N MET A 285 21.72 15.16 -11.64
CA MET A 285 20.55 14.30 -11.49
C MET A 285 20.52 13.62 -10.10
N ALA A 286 21.67 13.20 -9.58
CA ALA A 286 21.78 12.64 -8.23
C ALA A 286 21.40 13.67 -7.16
N ARG A 287 21.91 14.92 -7.25
CA ARG A 287 21.54 16.01 -6.35
C ARG A 287 20.06 16.36 -6.46
N TRP A 288 19.48 16.33 -7.65
CA TRP A 288 18.04 16.53 -7.83
C TRP A 288 17.24 15.41 -7.17
N ALA A 289 17.64 14.15 -7.31
CA ALA A 289 17.01 13.04 -6.60
C ALA A 289 17.12 13.20 -5.07
N ASP A 290 18.26 13.62 -4.56
CA ASP A 290 18.52 13.85 -3.12
C ASP A 290 17.58 14.91 -2.54
N TYR A 291 17.24 15.96 -3.30
CA TYR A 291 16.33 17.01 -2.86
C TYR A 291 14.99 16.47 -2.40
N PHE A 292 14.44 15.44 -3.06
CA PHE A 292 13.17 14.82 -2.65
C PHE A 292 13.22 14.11 -1.29
N TYR A 293 14.43 13.88 -0.75
CA TYR A 293 14.66 13.29 0.59
C TYR A 293 15.05 14.35 1.64
N SER A 294 15.24 15.61 1.25
CA SER A 294 15.40 16.70 2.20
C SER A 294 14.07 17.05 2.86
N VAL A 295 14.10 17.63 4.07
CA VAL A 295 12.88 18.10 4.75
C VAL A 295 12.11 19.08 3.87
N GLU A 296 12.79 20.03 3.22
CA GLU A 296 12.18 20.98 2.30
C GLU A 296 11.48 20.28 1.13
N GLY A 297 12.17 19.32 0.47
CA GLY A 297 11.62 18.57 -0.64
C GLY A 297 10.44 17.71 -0.25
N ILE A 298 10.49 17.06 0.92
CA ILE A 298 9.41 16.25 1.47
C ILE A 298 8.18 17.15 1.74
N VAL A 299 8.37 18.26 2.45
CA VAL A 299 7.29 19.21 2.77
C VAL A 299 6.66 19.77 1.51
N ALA A 300 7.47 20.27 0.57
CA ALA A 300 6.96 20.79 -0.70
C ALA A 300 6.16 19.75 -1.48
N TYR A 301 6.57 18.48 -1.38
CA TYR A 301 5.94 17.40 -2.10
C TYR A 301 4.60 16.94 -1.51
N PHE A 302 4.50 16.87 -0.18
CA PHE A 302 3.32 16.35 0.52
C PHE A 302 2.38 17.42 1.04
N MET A 303 2.91 18.60 1.40
CA MET A 303 2.12 19.67 1.99
C MET A 303 1.85 20.81 1.01
N GLY A 304 2.71 20.98 0.00
CA GLY A 304 2.56 22.01 -1.04
C GLY A 304 3.24 23.33 -0.68
N GLN A 305 2.47 24.41 -0.64
CA GLN A 305 2.97 25.78 -0.46
C GLN A 305 2.56 26.35 0.90
N GLU A 306 3.55 26.81 1.66
CA GLU A 306 3.32 27.43 2.96
C GLU A 306 2.42 28.67 2.86
N ASN A 307 1.52 28.82 3.83
CA ASN A 307 0.46 29.85 3.92
C ASN A 307 -0.62 29.76 2.84
N GLU A 308 -0.53 28.79 1.92
CA GLU A 308 -1.57 28.49 0.93
C GLU A 308 -2.23 27.15 1.26
N SER A 309 -1.50 26.06 1.19
CA SER A 309 -1.99 24.70 1.45
C SER A 309 -1.72 24.22 2.89
N TYR A 310 -0.69 24.75 3.54
CA TYR A 310 -0.35 24.44 4.92
C TYR A 310 0.19 25.66 5.68
N THR A 311 0.23 25.54 6.99
CA THR A 311 0.96 26.42 7.90
C THR A 311 1.97 25.62 8.70
N TYR A 312 3.09 26.24 9.06
CA TYR A 312 4.11 25.63 9.91
C TYR A 312 4.21 26.39 11.25
N ASP A 313 4.16 25.65 12.35
CA ASP A 313 4.40 26.17 13.69
C ASP A 313 5.81 25.79 14.15
N PRO A 314 6.75 26.76 14.25
CA PRO A 314 8.12 26.49 14.67
C PRO A 314 8.25 26.18 16.18
N GLU A 315 7.23 26.44 17.01
CA GLU A 315 7.29 26.12 18.44
C GLU A 315 6.98 24.64 18.69
N THR A 316 6.08 24.05 17.90
CA THR A 316 5.68 22.64 18.01
C THR A 316 6.32 21.75 16.95
N ASP A 317 6.96 22.35 15.93
CA ASP A 317 7.48 21.66 14.74
C ASP A 317 6.38 20.89 13.99
N GLU A 318 5.21 21.52 13.85
CA GLU A 318 4.04 20.91 13.23
C GLU A 318 3.63 21.60 11.93
N TYR A 319 3.25 20.78 10.96
CA TYR A 319 2.69 21.20 9.68
C TYR A 319 1.18 20.92 9.69
N THR A 320 0.36 21.96 9.54
CA THR A 320 -1.12 21.83 9.54
C THR A 320 -1.69 22.28 8.21
N LEU A 321 -2.53 21.44 7.60
CA LEU A 321 -3.23 21.80 6.37
C LEU A 321 -4.23 22.95 6.61
N THR A 322 -4.34 23.85 5.65
CA THR A 322 -5.26 24.99 5.73
C THR A 322 -6.71 24.60 5.43
N ASP A 323 -7.64 25.45 5.84
CA ASP A 323 -9.06 25.30 5.50
C ASP A 323 -9.32 25.23 3.98
N LYS A 324 -8.42 25.76 3.14
CA LYS A 324 -8.50 25.61 1.68
C LYS A 324 -8.41 24.15 1.24
N ILE A 325 -7.70 23.33 2.01
CA ILE A 325 -7.56 21.90 1.74
C ILE A 325 -8.66 21.11 2.46
N LEU A 326 -8.94 21.46 3.74
CA LEU A 326 -9.80 20.69 4.61
C LEU A 326 -11.30 20.97 4.42
N LYS A 327 -11.65 22.17 3.90
CA LYS A 327 -13.04 22.64 3.80
C LYS A 327 -13.31 23.20 2.42
N ASP A 328 -13.32 22.33 1.43
CA ASP A 328 -13.56 22.75 0.05
C ASP A 328 -15.00 23.23 -0.13
N PRO A 329 -15.22 24.48 -0.64
CA PRO A 329 -16.55 25.01 -0.84
C PRO A 329 -17.33 24.33 -1.99
N ASP A 330 -16.64 23.63 -2.88
CA ASP A 330 -17.23 22.92 -4.00
C ASP A 330 -17.62 21.47 -3.65
N GLY A 331 -17.36 21.03 -2.39
CA GLY A 331 -17.70 19.70 -1.89
C GLY A 331 -16.82 18.58 -2.46
N ARG A 332 -15.62 18.93 -2.97
CA ARG A 332 -14.63 17.93 -3.39
C ARG A 332 -14.03 17.25 -2.16
N ASN A 333 -13.71 15.98 -2.28
CA ASN A 333 -13.03 15.28 -1.19
C ASN A 333 -11.59 15.80 -1.00
N PHE A 334 -11.03 15.50 0.15
CA PHE A 334 -9.69 15.94 0.54
C PHE A 334 -8.62 15.65 -0.53
N GLU A 335 -8.60 14.46 -1.10
CA GLU A 335 -7.58 14.07 -2.08
C GLU A 335 -7.70 14.84 -3.40
N GLN A 336 -8.92 15.12 -3.83
CA GLN A 336 -9.18 15.94 -5.03
C GLN A 336 -8.67 17.37 -4.86
N VAL A 337 -8.81 17.92 -3.66
CA VAL A 337 -8.33 19.28 -3.36
C VAL A 337 -6.81 19.27 -3.16
N GLN A 338 -6.29 18.34 -2.36
CA GLN A 338 -4.86 18.21 -2.10
C GLN A 338 -4.06 18.04 -3.40
N SER A 339 -4.56 17.25 -4.35
CA SER A 339 -3.89 16.99 -5.63
C SER A 339 -3.67 18.24 -6.50
N GLN A 340 -4.36 19.35 -6.20
CA GLN A 340 -4.16 20.64 -6.89
C GLN A 340 -2.98 21.44 -6.32
N TRP A 341 -2.56 21.14 -5.10
CA TRP A 341 -1.53 21.88 -4.37
C TRP A 341 -0.24 21.11 -4.17
N CYS A 342 -0.34 19.81 -4.00
CA CYS A 342 0.80 18.94 -3.75
C CYS A 342 0.58 17.56 -4.38
N THR A 343 1.58 16.73 -4.32
CA THR A 343 1.43 15.34 -4.74
C THR A 343 0.88 14.52 -3.58
N TRP A 344 -0.04 13.64 -3.89
CA TRP A 344 -0.60 12.73 -2.90
C TRP A 344 0.44 11.81 -2.28
N ALA A 345 0.37 11.62 -0.94
CA ALA A 345 1.35 10.88 -0.15
C ALA A 345 1.52 9.40 -0.56
N GLY A 346 0.45 8.75 -1.06
CA GLY A 346 0.50 7.38 -1.56
C GLY A 346 1.10 7.21 -2.95
N GLY A 347 1.52 8.31 -3.59
CA GLY A 347 2.08 8.27 -4.95
C GLY A 347 3.45 7.61 -5.02
N MET A 348 3.82 7.18 -6.23
CA MET A 348 5.12 6.57 -6.54
C MET A 348 6.20 7.65 -6.61
N ASN A 349 6.76 8.01 -5.45
CA ASN A 349 7.70 9.12 -5.34
C ASN A 349 9.08 8.66 -4.87
N PRO A 350 10.16 9.24 -5.37
CA PRO A 350 11.45 9.17 -4.72
C PRO A 350 11.42 10.13 -3.53
N SER A 351 10.91 9.71 -2.37
CA SER A 351 10.77 10.58 -1.19
C SER A 351 10.60 9.73 0.07
N CYS A 352 10.52 10.40 1.22
CA CYS A 352 10.25 9.78 2.50
C CYS A 352 8.98 10.37 3.13
N ALA A 353 8.05 9.50 3.55
CA ALA A 353 6.92 9.90 4.36
C ALA A 353 7.20 9.58 5.83
N THR A 354 7.31 10.61 6.67
CA THR A 354 7.68 10.48 8.08
C THR A 354 6.49 10.72 9.01
N ASN A 355 6.54 10.13 10.20
CA ASN A 355 5.55 10.42 11.25
C ASN A 355 5.56 11.89 11.68
N GLU A 356 6.71 12.55 11.64
CA GLU A 356 6.86 13.96 12.02
C GLU A 356 6.06 14.87 11.10
N LEU A 357 6.10 14.62 9.79
CA LEU A 357 5.38 15.41 8.79
C LEU A 357 3.87 15.14 8.80
N PHE A 358 3.46 13.99 9.31
CA PHE A 358 2.05 13.59 9.40
C PHE A 358 1.49 13.62 10.82
N LYS A 359 2.22 14.23 11.80
CA LYS A 359 1.69 14.45 13.16
C LYS A 359 0.39 15.27 13.15
N GLY A 360 0.34 16.33 12.37
CA GLY A 360 -0.86 17.11 12.12
C GLY A 360 -1.76 16.54 11.04
N GLY A 361 -1.53 15.29 10.66
CA GLY A 361 -2.32 14.56 9.66
C GLY A 361 -3.68 14.11 10.18
N GLU A 362 -4.33 14.96 10.94
CA GLU A 362 -5.75 14.87 11.31
C GLU A 362 -6.67 14.79 10.10
N THR A 363 -6.09 14.79 8.90
CA THR A 363 -6.79 14.63 7.63
C THR A 363 -7.45 13.28 7.46
N TRP A 364 -6.98 12.26 8.24
CA TRP A 364 -7.59 10.92 8.24
C TRP A 364 -7.67 10.35 9.65
N PRO A 365 -8.42 10.99 10.58
CA PRO A 365 -8.45 10.57 11.99
C PRO A 365 -8.90 9.12 12.15
N VAL A 366 -9.88 8.68 11.38
CA VAL A 366 -10.39 7.30 11.37
C VAL A 366 -9.31 6.30 10.95
N SER A 367 -8.51 6.64 9.93
CA SER A 367 -7.40 5.80 9.47
C SER A 367 -6.25 5.75 10.47
N LEU A 368 -5.97 6.87 11.16
CA LEU A 368 -4.96 6.92 12.22
C LEU A 368 -5.39 6.10 13.44
N GLU A 369 -6.67 6.17 13.82
CA GLU A 369 -7.25 5.36 14.89
C GLU A 369 -7.11 3.87 14.59
N SER A 370 -7.50 3.44 13.37
CA SER A 370 -7.30 2.08 12.91
C SER A 370 -5.85 1.63 13.05
N ALA A 371 -4.93 2.42 12.53
CA ALA A 371 -3.52 2.09 12.55
C ALA A 371 -2.94 2.05 13.97
N ALA A 372 -3.38 2.94 14.86
CA ALA A 372 -2.96 2.94 16.27
C ALA A 372 -3.42 1.68 17.03
N GLY A 373 -4.55 1.12 16.67
CA GLY A 373 -5.01 -0.17 17.20
C GLY A 373 -4.22 -1.34 16.62
N LEU A 374 -4.16 -1.42 15.30
CA LEU A 374 -3.55 -2.54 14.57
C LEU A 374 -2.04 -2.68 14.78
N ILE A 375 -1.30 -1.61 15.14
CA ILE A 375 0.15 -1.66 15.34
C ILE A 375 0.58 -2.69 16.36
N ASN A 376 -0.27 -2.96 17.36
CA ASN A 376 0.00 -3.93 18.42
C ASN A 376 -0.07 -5.40 17.96
N TYR A 377 -0.59 -5.63 16.76
CA TYR A 377 -0.80 -6.95 16.18
C TYR A 377 0.09 -7.22 14.97
N THR A 378 0.96 -6.28 14.60
CA THR A 378 1.88 -6.45 13.46
C THR A 378 2.95 -7.50 13.74
N PRO A 379 3.58 -8.10 12.72
CA PRO A 379 4.70 -9.02 12.92
C PRO A 379 5.78 -8.46 13.84
N ASP A 380 6.12 -7.17 13.70
CA ASP A 380 7.12 -6.49 14.54
C ASP A 380 6.70 -6.45 16.02
N ALA A 381 5.41 -6.30 16.31
CA ALA A 381 4.88 -6.21 17.66
C ALA A 381 4.75 -7.58 18.36
N VAL A 382 4.43 -8.64 17.62
CA VAL A 382 4.20 -9.99 18.17
C VAL A 382 5.46 -10.86 18.23
N GLY A 383 6.64 -10.26 18.06
CA GLY A 383 7.94 -10.95 18.19
C GLY A 383 8.46 -11.56 16.88
N GLY A 384 7.81 -11.29 15.76
CA GLY A 384 8.34 -11.49 14.42
C GLY A 384 9.11 -10.27 13.95
N ALA A 385 9.54 -10.29 12.72
CA ALA A 385 10.07 -9.11 12.01
C ALA A 385 9.48 -9.09 10.61
N VAL A 386 9.13 -7.90 10.12
CA VAL A 386 8.72 -7.76 8.72
C VAL A 386 9.92 -8.07 7.83
N TRP A 387 9.74 -9.00 6.91
CA TRP A 387 10.81 -9.34 5.97
C TRP A 387 10.91 -8.30 4.86
N ALA A 388 12.15 -7.97 4.50
CA ALA A 388 12.43 -7.28 3.25
C ALA A 388 12.14 -8.23 2.08
N PRO A 389 11.72 -7.71 0.91
CA PRO A 389 11.64 -8.51 -0.30
C PRO A 389 12.97 -9.19 -0.59
N PHE A 390 12.94 -10.43 -1.03
CA PHE A 390 14.15 -11.14 -1.42
C PHE A 390 14.78 -10.49 -2.64
N VAL A 391 16.08 -10.29 -2.58
CA VAL A 391 16.88 -9.80 -3.70
C VAL A 391 17.59 -10.99 -4.33
N PHE A 392 17.32 -11.25 -5.59
CA PHE A 392 17.87 -12.37 -6.34
C PHE A 392 18.95 -11.89 -7.31
N ASP A 393 19.92 -12.77 -7.63
CA ASP A 393 20.78 -12.54 -8.77
C ASP A 393 19.98 -12.55 -10.09
N PRO A 394 20.51 -11.95 -11.19
CA PRO A 394 19.75 -11.80 -12.44
C PRO A 394 19.22 -13.10 -13.03
N ASP A 395 19.99 -14.20 -12.96
CA ASP A 395 19.59 -15.50 -13.51
C ASP A 395 18.44 -16.10 -12.69
N THR A 396 18.53 -16.04 -11.37
CA THR A 396 17.48 -16.47 -10.46
C THR A 396 16.23 -15.60 -10.60
N ALA A 397 16.38 -14.28 -10.70
CA ALA A 397 15.28 -13.35 -10.91
C ALA A 397 14.52 -13.64 -12.23
N SER A 398 15.26 -13.89 -13.32
CA SER A 398 14.69 -14.26 -14.61
C SER A 398 13.89 -15.58 -14.54
N ARG A 399 14.44 -16.59 -13.86
CA ARG A 399 13.74 -17.88 -13.68
C ARG A 399 12.48 -17.72 -12.84
N ILE A 400 12.54 -16.94 -11.77
CA ILE A 400 11.36 -16.66 -10.92
C ILE A 400 10.29 -15.96 -11.74
N SER A 401 10.65 -14.92 -12.52
CA SER A 401 9.71 -14.18 -13.37
C SER A 401 8.94 -15.09 -14.35
N VAL A 402 9.60 -16.09 -14.92
CA VAL A 402 8.93 -17.06 -15.81
C VAL A 402 7.98 -17.97 -15.02
N LEU A 403 8.41 -18.45 -13.85
CA LEU A 403 7.61 -19.36 -13.04
C LEU A 403 6.41 -18.66 -12.40
N THR A 404 6.57 -17.40 -11.96
CA THR A 404 5.47 -16.63 -11.37
C THR A 404 4.42 -16.22 -12.39
N ALA A 405 4.78 -15.95 -13.64
CA ALA A 405 3.80 -15.64 -14.70
C ALA A 405 2.81 -16.77 -14.95
N ASP A 406 3.29 -18.01 -14.99
CA ASP A 406 2.42 -19.18 -15.12
C ASP A 406 1.60 -19.40 -13.84
N PHE A 407 2.19 -19.14 -12.69
CA PHE A 407 1.55 -19.32 -11.40
C PHE A 407 0.49 -18.25 -11.10
N ASP A 408 0.75 -16.99 -11.42
CA ASP A 408 -0.22 -15.88 -11.31
C ASP A 408 -1.46 -16.19 -12.16
N THR A 409 -1.28 -16.63 -13.40
CA THR A 409 -2.36 -17.06 -14.28
C THR A 409 -3.18 -18.22 -13.66
N TYR A 410 -2.49 -19.19 -13.07
CA TYR A 410 -3.14 -20.33 -12.41
C TYR A 410 -3.93 -19.90 -11.16
N LEU A 411 -3.40 -18.98 -10.35
CA LEU A 411 -4.13 -18.45 -9.18
C LEU A 411 -5.36 -17.66 -9.60
N ASP A 412 -5.26 -16.81 -10.63
CA ASP A 412 -6.38 -16.04 -11.15
C ASP A 412 -7.49 -16.96 -11.68
N GLU A 413 -7.13 -18.07 -12.38
CA GLU A 413 -8.07 -19.07 -12.84
C GLU A 413 -8.71 -19.89 -11.70
N TRP A 414 -7.99 -20.07 -10.58
CA TRP A 414 -8.46 -20.85 -9.44
C TRP A 414 -9.31 -20.02 -8.46
N ALA A 415 -9.02 -18.73 -8.34
CA ALA A 415 -9.77 -17.81 -7.50
C ALA A 415 -11.10 -17.37 -8.16
N GLY A 416 -11.18 -17.36 -9.50
CA GLY A 416 -12.40 -17.05 -10.27
C GLY A 416 -13.26 -18.28 -10.54
#